data_81d2a807bdf6f3437799cd58f53842cd
#
_entry.id   81d2a807bdf6f3437799cd58f53842cd
#
_cell.length_a   1.000
_cell.length_b   1.000
_cell.length_c   1.000
_cell.angle_alpha   90.00
_cell.angle_beta   90.00
_cell.angle_gamma   90.00
#
_symmetry.space_group_name_H-M   'P 1'
#
loop_
_entity.id
_entity.type
_entity.pdbx_description
1 polymer ?
#
loop_
_entity_poly.entity_id
_entity_poly.type
_entity_poly.pdbx_seq_one_letter_code
_entity_poly.pdbx_strand_id
1 'polypeptide(L)'
;MNRSWLLAAMMFFIIASCTNTSNGPEPVVPPSLVAKDMMSWLYYERDHMRWSADFQALDTSSKPIERSEFFKQLITGNYLPVKIRTSDSALTYQLYRAESNVDEGIRGVIRNKAQMAYRYLQFEGSHLPGFNFTDLNGNVYNRENTKGKIVVLNCWFIRCQACIEEMPELNKIVDKTKDRNDIVFIGLAFDKADPLKQFLTKTKFKYATVPDKENYLMNDLGIIYYPTHIIINRQGKIRKIIDGGINELIDALNNELQNVN
;
A
#
# COMPACT_ATOMS: atom_id res chain seq x y z
N MET A 1 81.43 18.09 -35.97
CA MET A 1 80.50 16.93 -35.86
C MET A 1 79.44 17.29 -34.83
N ASN A 2 78.27 17.80 -35.28
CA ASN A 2 77.18 18.26 -34.44
C ASN A 2 76.11 17.18 -34.33
N ARG A 3 75.82 16.73 -33.10
CA ARG A 3 74.68 15.84 -32.81
C ARG A 3 73.60 16.67 -32.11
N SER A 4 72.56 17.00 -32.85
CA SER A 4 71.37 17.65 -32.39
C SER A 4 70.46 16.56 -31.69
N TRP A 5 70.11 16.81 -30.47
CA TRP A 5 69.12 16.01 -29.75
C TRP A 5 67.73 16.66 -29.84
N LEU A 6 66.85 16.01 -30.56
CA LEU A 6 65.46 16.39 -30.62
C LEU A 6 64.74 15.75 -29.38
N LEU A 7 64.32 16.59 -28.44
CA LEU A 7 63.40 16.23 -27.34
C LEU A 7 61.97 16.27 -27.88
N ALA A 8 61.37 15.10 -28.04
CA ALA A 8 59.92 14.98 -28.31
C ALA A 8 59.15 15.13 -27.00
N ALA A 9 58.47 16.25 -26.83
CA ALA A 9 57.56 16.48 -25.74
C ALA A 9 56.23 15.71 -26.00
N MET A 10 56.01 14.62 -25.25
CA MET A 10 54.80 13.82 -25.30
C MET A 10 53.76 14.48 -24.42
N MET A 11 52.82 15.20 -25.03
CA MET A 11 51.72 15.88 -24.33
C MET A 11 50.66 14.87 -23.96
N PHE A 12 50.62 14.44 -22.69
CA PHE A 12 49.56 13.59 -22.14
C PHE A 12 48.28 14.42 -21.98
N PHE A 13 47.32 14.23 -22.88
CA PHE A 13 45.97 14.71 -22.69
C PHE A 13 45.29 13.82 -21.63
N ILE A 14 45.21 14.31 -20.40
CA ILE A 14 44.33 13.71 -19.37
C ILE A 14 42.90 14.09 -19.72
N ILE A 15 42.17 13.16 -20.32
CA ILE A 15 40.73 13.29 -20.46
C ILE A 15 40.13 13.05 -19.06
N ALA A 16 39.87 14.13 -18.35
CA ALA A 16 39.09 14.09 -17.15
C ALA A 16 37.63 13.70 -17.55
N SER A 17 37.33 12.41 -17.49
CA SER A 17 35.96 11.93 -17.57
C SER A 17 35.23 12.39 -16.29
N CYS A 18 34.53 13.53 -16.41
CA CYS A 18 33.58 13.93 -15.38
C CYS A 18 32.44 12.88 -15.37
N THR A 19 32.58 11.87 -14.52
CA THR A 19 31.42 11.09 -14.08
C THR A 19 30.60 12.02 -13.22
N ASN A 20 29.57 12.61 -13.82
CA ASN A 20 28.51 13.31 -13.09
C ASN A 20 27.77 12.25 -12.26
N THR A 21 28.27 11.94 -11.08
CA THR A 21 27.49 11.27 -10.04
C THR A 21 26.50 12.31 -9.55
N SER A 22 25.29 12.32 -10.13
CA SER A 22 24.18 13.06 -9.58
C SER A 22 23.90 12.50 -8.18
N ASN A 23 24.33 13.20 -7.14
CA ASN A 23 24.06 12.88 -5.73
C ASN A 23 22.58 13.14 -5.35
N GLY A 24 21.68 13.15 -6.32
CA GLY A 24 20.25 13.32 -6.11
C GLY A 24 19.51 11.99 -6.00
N PRO A 25 18.28 12.01 -5.48
CA PRO A 25 17.42 10.84 -5.42
C PRO A 25 17.20 10.27 -6.82
N GLU A 26 17.58 8.99 -7.03
CA GLU A 26 17.54 8.33 -8.33
C GLU A 26 16.26 7.50 -8.50
N PRO A 27 15.47 7.69 -9.57
CA PRO A 27 14.31 6.86 -9.88
C PRO A 27 14.70 5.38 -10.05
N VAL A 28 13.91 4.47 -9.45
CA VAL A 28 14.07 3.00 -9.64
C VAL A 28 13.75 2.61 -11.08
N VAL A 29 12.77 3.28 -11.68
CA VAL A 29 12.39 3.18 -13.10
C VAL A 29 12.35 4.60 -13.66
N PRO A 30 12.95 4.88 -14.81
CA PRO A 30 12.89 6.19 -15.45
C PRO A 30 11.43 6.67 -15.61
N PRO A 31 11.09 7.93 -15.27
CA PRO A 31 9.70 8.42 -15.32
C PRO A 31 9.04 8.26 -16.70
N SER A 32 9.82 8.40 -17.79
CA SER A 32 9.36 8.19 -19.16
C SER A 32 8.92 6.75 -19.46
N LEU A 33 9.41 5.77 -18.70
CA LEU A 33 9.04 4.36 -18.83
C LEU A 33 7.88 3.98 -17.89
N VAL A 34 7.69 4.69 -16.78
CA VAL A 34 6.61 4.41 -15.80
C VAL A 34 5.24 4.50 -16.46
N ALA A 35 5.02 5.51 -17.29
CA ALA A 35 3.73 5.76 -17.93
C ALA A 35 3.84 5.79 -19.47
N LYS A 36 4.73 4.96 -20.04
CA LYS A 36 4.91 4.82 -21.48
C LYS A 36 3.64 4.33 -22.18
N ASP A 37 2.99 3.34 -21.59
CA ASP A 37 1.71 2.77 -21.99
C ASP A 37 1.01 2.15 -20.78
N MET A 38 -0.25 1.74 -20.93
CA MET A 38 -1.04 1.17 -19.84
C MET A 38 -0.41 -0.08 -19.20
N MET A 39 0.19 -0.96 -20.01
CA MET A 39 0.83 -2.17 -19.47
C MET A 39 2.08 -1.83 -18.67
N SER A 40 2.88 -0.88 -19.12
CA SER A 40 4.05 -0.38 -18.40
C SER A 40 3.65 0.19 -17.04
N TRP A 41 2.55 0.96 -16.99
CA TRP A 41 2.00 1.47 -15.74
C TRP A 41 1.54 0.34 -14.81
N LEU A 42 0.77 -0.64 -15.29
CA LEU A 42 0.25 -1.73 -14.48
C LEU A 42 1.38 -2.60 -13.89
N TYR A 43 2.44 -2.88 -14.66
CA TYR A 43 3.62 -3.57 -14.15
C TYR A 43 4.35 -2.73 -13.10
N TYR A 44 4.54 -1.44 -13.38
CA TYR A 44 5.17 -0.53 -12.42
C TYR A 44 4.36 -0.43 -11.12
N GLU A 45 3.04 -0.27 -11.21
CA GLU A 45 2.15 -0.22 -10.03
C GLU A 45 2.30 -1.49 -9.20
N ARG A 46 2.16 -2.66 -9.82
CA ARG A 46 2.28 -3.96 -9.13
C ARG A 46 3.61 -4.13 -8.41
N ASP A 47 4.71 -3.78 -9.06
CA ASP A 47 6.06 -4.10 -8.57
C ASP A 47 6.64 -3.02 -7.64
N HIS A 48 6.21 -1.78 -7.79
CA HIS A 48 6.85 -0.64 -7.14
C HIS A 48 5.94 0.20 -6.26
N MET A 49 4.61 0.20 -6.48
CA MET A 49 3.70 1.01 -5.67
C MET A 49 3.20 0.24 -4.44
N ARG A 50 3.13 0.97 -3.32
CA ARG A 50 2.55 0.52 -2.05
C ARG A 50 1.71 1.68 -1.50
N TRP A 51 0.46 1.77 -1.96
CA TRP A 51 -0.40 2.93 -1.72
C TRP A 51 -0.75 3.15 -0.25
N SER A 52 -0.86 2.06 0.52
CA SER A 52 -1.24 2.09 1.94
C SER A 52 -0.04 2.13 2.90
N ALA A 53 1.18 1.89 2.41
CA ALA A 53 2.36 1.87 3.26
C ALA A 53 2.73 3.26 3.81
N ASP A 54 3.51 3.28 4.88
CA ASP A 54 4.20 4.48 5.30
C ASP A 54 5.40 4.71 4.37
N PHE A 55 5.49 5.87 3.77
CA PHE A 55 6.58 6.25 2.87
C PHE A 55 6.96 7.71 3.04
N GLN A 56 8.17 8.05 2.63
CA GLN A 56 8.60 9.43 2.47
C GLN A 56 8.10 9.96 1.14
N ALA A 57 7.40 11.09 1.16
CA ALA A 57 6.89 11.75 -0.03
C ALA A 57 7.75 12.97 -0.38
N LEU A 58 8.13 13.09 -1.64
CA LEU A 58 8.88 14.22 -2.17
C LEU A 58 8.09 14.95 -3.26
N ASP A 59 8.22 16.25 -3.32
CA ASP A 59 7.70 17.07 -4.42
C ASP A 59 8.59 16.95 -5.68
N THR A 60 8.27 17.70 -6.74
CA THR A 60 9.03 17.72 -7.99
C THR A 60 10.45 18.30 -7.86
N SER A 61 10.74 18.96 -6.75
CA SER A 61 12.06 19.55 -6.43
C SER A 61 12.82 18.72 -5.39
N SER A 62 12.39 17.48 -5.16
CA SER A 62 12.95 16.56 -4.14
C SER A 62 12.86 17.08 -2.69
N LYS A 63 11.93 17.99 -2.41
CA LYS A 63 11.65 18.44 -1.04
C LYS A 63 10.62 17.54 -0.37
N PRO A 64 10.80 17.18 0.91
CA PRO A 64 9.81 16.41 1.66
C PRO A 64 8.46 17.14 1.74
N ILE A 65 7.39 16.39 1.53
CA ILE A 65 6.00 16.84 1.71
C ILE A 65 5.20 15.79 2.48
N GLU A 66 4.06 16.19 3.05
CA GLU A 66 3.15 15.25 3.70
C GLU A 66 2.52 14.27 2.69
N ARG A 67 2.28 13.01 3.09
CA ARG A 67 1.60 12.01 2.25
C ARG A 67 0.23 12.52 1.75
N SER A 68 -0.47 13.26 2.57
CA SER A 68 -1.76 13.87 2.21
C SER A 68 -1.62 14.84 1.04
N GLU A 69 -0.58 15.66 1.02
CA GLU A 69 -0.30 16.59 -0.07
C GLU A 69 0.16 15.83 -1.34
N PHE A 70 0.98 14.81 -1.18
CA PHE A 70 1.40 13.94 -2.28
C PHE A 70 0.19 13.34 -3.02
N PHE A 71 -0.77 12.78 -2.29
CA PHE A 71 -1.98 12.24 -2.89
C PHE A 71 -2.86 13.31 -3.54
N LYS A 72 -3.02 14.48 -2.92
CA LYS A 72 -3.76 15.60 -3.52
C LYS A 72 -3.16 16.02 -4.87
N GLN A 73 -1.83 16.07 -4.98
CA GLN A 73 -1.16 16.38 -6.24
C GLN A 73 -1.43 15.30 -7.31
N LEU A 74 -1.37 14.01 -6.96
CA LEU A 74 -1.70 12.91 -7.86
C LEU A 74 -3.16 12.94 -8.33
N ILE A 75 -4.10 13.32 -7.46
CA ILE A 75 -5.53 13.46 -7.80
C ILE A 75 -5.75 14.48 -8.92
N THR A 76 -4.87 15.47 -9.10
CA THR A 76 -4.97 16.42 -10.21
C THR A 76 -4.78 15.75 -11.58
N GLY A 77 -4.14 14.55 -11.64
CA GLY A 77 -3.76 13.88 -12.88
C GLY A 77 -2.53 14.47 -13.57
N ASN A 78 -1.90 15.47 -12.97
CA ASN A 78 -0.74 16.17 -13.54
C ASN A 78 0.61 15.56 -13.14
N TYR A 79 0.60 14.54 -12.28
CA TYR A 79 1.82 13.97 -11.71
C TYR A 79 1.80 12.44 -11.75
N LEU A 80 3.01 11.88 -11.81
CA LEU A 80 3.30 10.45 -11.67
C LEU A 80 3.98 10.21 -10.33
N PRO A 81 3.62 9.16 -9.58
CA PRO A 81 4.34 8.73 -8.39
C PRO A 81 5.53 7.87 -8.81
N VAL A 82 6.74 8.33 -8.59
CA VAL A 82 7.95 7.59 -8.97
C VAL A 82 8.71 7.15 -7.74
N LYS A 83 8.95 5.84 -7.62
CA LYS A 83 9.76 5.26 -6.54
C LYS A 83 11.22 5.68 -6.70
N ILE A 84 11.80 6.15 -5.61
CA ILE A 84 13.17 6.64 -5.54
C ILE A 84 14.03 5.63 -4.77
N ARG A 85 15.25 5.40 -5.28
CA ARG A 85 16.28 4.65 -4.57
C ARG A 85 16.91 5.56 -3.53
N THR A 86 16.92 5.14 -2.27
CA THR A 86 17.53 5.84 -1.14
C THR A 86 18.62 4.98 -0.52
N SER A 87 19.61 5.62 0.11
CA SER A 87 20.72 4.92 0.78
C SER A 87 20.28 4.17 2.04
N ASP A 88 19.23 4.66 2.70
CA ASP A 88 18.67 4.08 3.93
C ASP A 88 17.59 3.02 3.68
N SER A 89 17.35 2.65 2.43
CA SER A 89 16.29 1.72 2.01
C SER A 89 14.87 2.14 2.42
N ALA A 90 14.66 3.40 2.83
CA ALA A 90 13.34 3.91 3.15
C ALA A 90 12.45 3.92 1.90
N LEU A 91 11.19 3.49 2.04
CA LEU A 91 10.23 3.58 0.96
C LEU A 91 9.97 5.05 0.64
N THR A 92 10.38 5.50 -0.53
CA THR A 92 10.32 6.91 -0.92
C THR A 92 9.70 7.04 -2.30
N TYR A 93 8.75 7.96 -2.44
CA TYR A 93 8.15 8.33 -3.72
C TYR A 93 8.32 9.82 -3.96
N GLN A 94 8.63 10.17 -5.22
CA GLN A 94 8.72 11.55 -5.68
C GLN A 94 7.66 11.82 -6.74
N LEU A 95 7.08 13.01 -6.70
CA LEU A 95 6.21 13.50 -7.77
C LEU A 95 7.03 13.89 -9.00
N TYR A 96 6.67 13.37 -10.14
CA TYR A 96 7.16 13.81 -11.44
C TYR A 96 6.01 14.39 -12.25
N ARG A 97 6.23 15.50 -12.93
CA ARG A 97 5.22 16.07 -13.82
C ARG A 97 4.94 15.10 -14.96
N ALA A 98 3.69 14.75 -15.15
CA ALA A 98 3.28 13.92 -16.27
C ALA A 98 3.42 14.71 -17.58
N GLU A 99 4.15 14.16 -18.55
CA GLU A 99 4.29 14.75 -19.88
C GLU A 99 2.94 14.78 -20.61
N SER A 100 2.77 15.68 -21.56
CA SER A 100 1.50 15.87 -22.30
C SER A 100 1.05 14.63 -23.07
N ASN A 101 1.97 13.76 -23.46
CA ASN A 101 1.74 12.51 -24.19
C ASN A 101 1.33 11.32 -23.30
N VAL A 102 1.32 11.47 -21.97
CA VAL A 102 0.84 10.41 -21.08
C VAL A 102 -0.66 10.21 -21.29
N ASP A 103 -1.05 8.97 -21.59
CA ASP A 103 -2.44 8.57 -21.85
C ASP A 103 -3.39 8.94 -20.72
N GLU A 104 -4.59 9.45 -21.06
CA GLU A 104 -5.58 9.90 -20.05
C GLU A 104 -6.13 8.72 -19.22
N GLY A 105 -6.17 7.51 -19.77
CA GLY A 105 -6.52 6.31 -19.01
C GLY A 105 -5.55 6.05 -17.87
N ILE A 106 -4.23 6.19 -18.11
CA ILE A 106 -3.19 6.07 -17.06
C ILE A 106 -3.38 7.14 -16.00
N ARG A 107 -3.58 8.42 -16.42
CA ARG A 107 -3.87 9.51 -15.49
C ARG A 107 -5.12 9.22 -14.65
N GLY A 108 -6.15 8.65 -15.27
CA GLY A 108 -7.39 8.26 -14.60
C GLY A 108 -7.17 7.17 -13.56
N VAL A 109 -6.38 6.14 -13.87
CA VAL A 109 -6.04 5.07 -12.91
C VAL A 109 -5.27 5.64 -11.72
N ILE A 110 -4.23 6.45 -11.97
CA ILE A 110 -3.43 7.10 -10.92
C ILE A 110 -4.32 7.97 -10.04
N ARG A 111 -5.17 8.79 -10.65
CA ARG A 111 -6.13 9.68 -9.93
C ARG A 111 -7.04 8.89 -9.00
N ASN A 112 -7.65 7.82 -9.51
CA ASN A 112 -8.57 6.99 -8.74
C ASN A 112 -7.86 6.31 -7.56
N LYS A 113 -6.68 5.72 -7.79
CA LYS A 113 -5.88 5.12 -6.73
C LYS A 113 -5.44 6.13 -5.67
N ALA A 114 -4.95 7.30 -6.10
CA ALA A 114 -4.57 8.37 -5.20
C ALA A 114 -5.76 8.90 -4.38
N GLN A 115 -6.95 8.99 -4.98
CA GLN A 115 -8.17 9.41 -4.29
C GLN A 115 -8.56 8.42 -3.19
N MET A 116 -8.46 7.11 -3.46
CA MET A 116 -8.72 6.09 -2.47
C MET A 116 -7.67 6.11 -1.35
N ALA A 117 -6.39 6.16 -1.70
CA ALA A 117 -5.31 6.24 -0.72
C ALA A 117 -5.42 7.49 0.18
N TYR A 118 -5.77 8.64 -0.42
CA TYR A 118 -6.05 9.86 0.35
C TYR A 118 -7.23 9.69 1.30
N ARG A 119 -8.32 9.08 0.83
CA ARG A 119 -9.50 8.79 1.67
C ARG A 119 -9.15 7.89 2.84
N TYR A 120 -8.43 6.80 2.59
CA TYR A 120 -8.01 5.86 3.64
C TYR A 120 -7.06 6.51 4.65
N LEU A 121 -6.17 7.37 4.18
CA LEU A 121 -5.29 8.14 5.05
C LEU A 121 -6.08 9.03 6.05
N GLN A 122 -7.26 9.54 5.68
CA GLN A 122 -8.09 10.35 6.58
C GLN A 122 -8.71 9.52 7.73
N PHE A 123 -8.81 8.22 7.60
CA PHE A 123 -9.24 7.34 8.67
C PHE A 123 -8.12 6.97 9.64
N GLU A 124 -6.84 7.07 9.24
CA GLU A 124 -5.71 6.73 10.12
C GLU A 124 -5.76 7.57 11.41
N GLY A 125 -5.58 6.92 12.55
CA GLY A 125 -5.65 7.56 13.88
C GLY A 125 -7.06 7.81 14.41
N SER A 126 -8.11 7.60 13.62
CA SER A 126 -9.50 7.67 14.06
C SER A 126 -9.99 6.32 14.61
N HIS A 127 -11.13 6.33 15.27
CA HIS A 127 -11.83 5.09 15.63
C HIS A 127 -12.67 4.59 14.45
N LEU A 128 -12.76 3.26 14.31
CA LEU A 128 -13.65 2.66 13.32
C LEU A 128 -15.11 3.04 13.65
N PRO A 129 -15.84 3.73 12.74
CA PRO A 129 -17.23 4.10 12.97
C PRO A 129 -18.09 2.84 13.10
N GLY A 130 -19.12 2.87 13.96
CA GLY A 130 -20.08 1.78 14.08
C GLY A 130 -19.51 0.41 14.46
N PHE A 131 -18.32 0.36 15.09
CA PHE A 131 -17.67 -0.90 15.50
C PHE A 131 -18.48 -1.62 16.58
N ASN A 132 -19.45 -2.39 16.11
CA ASN A 132 -20.25 -3.33 16.93
C ASN A 132 -20.75 -4.44 16.00
N PHE A 133 -20.03 -5.57 15.94
CA PHE A 133 -20.25 -6.63 14.97
C PHE A 133 -20.59 -7.94 15.69
N THR A 134 -21.54 -8.70 15.15
CA THR A 134 -21.87 -10.05 15.63
C THR A 134 -21.52 -11.07 14.54
N ASP A 135 -20.69 -12.05 14.85
CA ASP A 135 -20.32 -13.12 13.92
C ASP A 135 -21.40 -14.19 13.76
N LEU A 136 -21.17 -15.14 12.84
CA LEU A 136 -22.08 -16.25 12.56
C LEU A 136 -22.31 -17.18 13.78
N ASN A 137 -21.46 -17.11 14.80
CA ASN A 137 -21.54 -17.90 16.04
C ASN A 137 -22.18 -17.12 17.20
N GLY A 138 -22.57 -15.84 16.96
CA GLY A 138 -23.15 -14.98 17.96
C GLY A 138 -22.16 -14.24 18.85
N ASN A 139 -20.85 -14.33 18.57
CA ASN A 139 -19.86 -13.54 19.30
C ASN A 139 -19.91 -12.07 18.87
N VAL A 140 -19.87 -11.18 19.86
CA VAL A 140 -19.90 -9.73 19.63
C VAL A 140 -18.50 -9.17 19.71
N TYR A 141 -18.16 -8.27 18.77
CA TYR A 141 -16.89 -7.54 18.70
C TYR A 141 -17.17 -6.04 18.68
N ASN A 142 -16.62 -5.33 19.65
CA ASN A 142 -16.75 -3.88 19.78
C ASN A 142 -15.51 -3.30 20.48
N ARG A 143 -15.47 -1.98 20.68
CA ARG A 143 -14.34 -1.31 21.31
C ARG A 143 -14.05 -1.80 22.73
N GLU A 144 -15.08 -2.20 23.47
CA GLU A 144 -14.94 -2.61 24.88
C GLU A 144 -14.23 -3.96 24.99
N ASN A 145 -14.72 -4.96 24.25
CA ASN A 145 -14.18 -6.32 24.38
C ASN A 145 -12.93 -6.58 23.50
N THR A 146 -12.56 -5.63 22.64
CA THR A 146 -11.30 -5.63 21.89
C THR A 146 -10.26 -4.65 22.42
N LYS A 147 -10.51 -4.00 23.56
CA LYS A 147 -9.56 -3.07 24.18
C LYS A 147 -8.22 -3.76 24.47
N GLY A 148 -7.13 -3.09 24.07
CA GLY A 148 -5.77 -3.62 24.24
C GLY A 148 -5.38 -4.68 23.21
N LYS A 149 -6.26 -5.01 22.26
CA LYS A 149 -5.98 -5.98 21.20
C LYS A 149 -5.77 -5.29 19.85
N ILE A 150 -4.98 -5.90 19.01
CA ILE A 150 -4.92 -5.59 17.58
C ILE A 150 -6.12 -6.27 16.92
N VAL A 151 -6.89 -5.53 16.11
CA VAL A 151 -8.00 -6.11 15.35
C VAL A 151 -7.65 -6.03 13.87
N VAL A 152 -7.69 -7.16 13.18
CA VAL A 152 -7.49 -7.27 11.75
C VAL A 152 -8.82 -7.59 11.09
N LEU A 153 -9.33 -6.64 10.32
CA LEU A 153 -10.55 -6.84 9.54
C LEU A 153 -10.19 -7.22 8.11
N ASN A 154 -10.95 -8.13 7.52
CA ASN A 154 -10.94 -8.44 6.10
C ASN A 154 -12.33 -8.17 5.52
N CYS A 155 -12.42 -7.34 4.49
CA CYS A 155 -13.65 -6.97 3.80
C CYS A 155 -13.77 -7.81 2.52
N TRP A 156 -14.84 -8.59 2.37
CA TRP A 156 -14.95 -9.58 1.32
C TRP A 156 -16.40 -9.96 0.97
N PHE A 157 -16.58 -10.79 -0.06
CA PHE A 157 -17.87 -11.41 -0.41
C PHE A 157 -17.65 -12.73 -1.18
N ILE A 158 -18.67 -13.60 -1.21
CA ILE A 158 -18.58 -14.98 -1.75
C ILE A 158 -18.13 -15.02 -3.21
N ARG A 159 -18.49 -14.01 -4.04
CA ARG A 159 -18.13 -13.96 -5.47
C ARG A 159 -16.82 -13.20 -5.75
N CYS A 160 -16.12 -12.75 -4.72
CA CYS A 160 -14.85 -12.07 -4.86
C CYS A 160 -13.73 -13.10 -5.04
N GLN A 161 -13.33 -13.37 -6.28
CA GLN A 161 -12.29 -14.35 -6.60
C GLN A 161 -10.99 -14.06 -5.88
N ALA A 162 -10.49 -12.82 -5.96
CA ALA A 162 -9.25 -12.40 -5.29
C ALA A 162 -9.32 -12.58 -3.76
N CYS A 163 -10.49 -12.30 -3.14
CA CYS A 163 -10.68 -12.50 -1.69
C CYS A 163 -10.55 -13.99 -1.31
N ILE A 164 -11.10 -14.89 -2.14
CA ILE A 164 -11.05 -16.33 -1.89
C ILE A 164 -9.62 -16.85 -2.08
N GLU A 165 -8.92 -16.37 -3.09
CA GLU A 165 -7.52 -16.72 -3.35
C GLU A 165 -6.57 -16.31 -2.21
N GLU A 166 -6.87 -15.24 -1.46
CA GLU A 166 -6.10 -14.83 -0.30
C GLU A 166 -6.38 -15.65 0.98
N MET A 167 -7.54 -16.29 1.11
CA MET A 167 -7.94 -16.96 2.36
C MET A 167 -6.92 -17.97 2.88
N PRO A 168 -6.23 -18.78 2.06
CA PRO A 168 -5.18 -19.69 2.56
C PRO A 168 -4.04 -18.94 3.25
N GLU A 169 -3.59 -17.81 2.72
CA GLU A 169 -2.52 -17.01 3.32
C GLU A 169 -3.00 -16.28 4.58
N LEU A 170 -4.24 -15.76 4.58
CA LEU A 170 -4.87 -15.19 5.78
C LEU A 170 -4.97 -16.24 6.90
N ASN A 171 -5.33 -17.47 6.56
CA ASN A 171 -5.37 -18.58 7.52
C ASN A 171 -3.98 -18.88 8.12
N LYS A 172 -2.90 -18.77 7.32
CA LYS A 172 -1.53 -18.94 7.82
C LYS A 172 -1.14 -17.84 8.81
N ILE A 173 -1.62 -16.60 8.60
CA ILE A 173 -1.40 -15.50 9.56
C ILE A 173 -2.05 -15.84 10.90
N VAL A 174 -3.31 -16.30 10.88
CA VAL A 174 -4.01 -16.75 12.10
C VAL A 174 -3.23 -17.88 12.79
N ASP A 175 -2.75 -18.87 12.03
CA ASP A 175 -1.98 -20.00 12.60
C ASP A 175 -0.67 -19.57 13.24
N LYS A 176 0.04 -18.62 12.63
CA LYS A 176 1.30 -18.09 13.18
C LYS A 176 1.09 -17.27 14.46
N THR A 177 -0.10 -16.77 14.67
CA THR A 177 -0.43 -15.92 15.83
C THR A 177 -1.35 -16.63 16.85
N LYS A 178 -1.59 -17.95 16.69
CA LYS A 178 -2.55 -18.72 17.50
C LYS A 178 -2.26 -18.72 19.01
N ASP A 179 -0.98 -18.58 19.39
CA ASP A 179 -0.57 -18.54 20.80
C ASP A 179 -0.67 -17.13 21.41
N ARG A 180 -1.17 -16.15 20.64
CA ARG A 180 -1.42 -14.79 21.07
C ARG A 180 -2.90 -14.57 21.36
N ASN A 181 -3.18 -13.93 22.49
CA ASN A 181 -4.54 -13.55 22.92
C ASN A 181 -4.85 -12.06 22.69
N ASP A 182 -3.87 -11.33 22.15
CA ASP A 182 -3.93 -9.88 21.92
C ASP A 182 -4.20 -9.51 20.45
N ILE A 183 -4.63 -10.48 19.62
CA ILE A 183 -5.03 -10.26 18.23
C ILE A 183 -6.41 -10.88 17.98
N VAL A 184 -7.24 -10.17 17.22
CA VAL A 184 -8.57 -10.62 16.80
C VAL A 184 -8.67 -10.49 15.28
N PHE A 185 -9.15 -11.54 14.61
CA PHE A 185 -9.34 -11.58 13.16
C PHE A 185 -10.83 -11.66 12.84
N ILE A 186 -11.35 -10.69 12.07
CA ILE A 186 -12.78 -10.58 11.75
C ILE A 186 -12.95 -10.38 10.24
N GLY A 187 -13.75 -11.23 9.60
CA GLY A 187 -14.16 -11.10 8.21
C GLY A 187 -15.51 -10.38 8.11
N LEU A 188 -15.54 -9.20 7.55
CA LEU A 188 -16.78 -8.46 7.26
C LEU A 188 -17.25 -8.83 5.86
N ALA A 189 -18.33 -9.62 5.79
CA ALA A 189 -18.85 -10.13 4.53
C ALA A 189 -20.10 -9.39 4.05
N PHE A 190 -20.23 -9.20 2.74
CA PHE A 190 -21.47 -8.67 2.15
C PHE A 190 -22.66 -9.58 2.35
N ASP A 191 -22.40 -10.87 2.16
CA ASP A 191 -23.43 -11.86 2.04
C ASP A 191 -24.15 -12.08 3.37
N LYS A 192 -25.39 -12.56 3.28
CA LYS A 192 -26.21 -12.92 4.46
C LYS A 192 -25.69 -14.20 5.11
N ALA A 193 -26.15 -14.44 6.34
CA ALA A 193 -25.67 -15.54 7.19
C ALA A 193 -25.77 -16.92 6.53
N ASP A 194 -26.92 -17.26 5.90
CA ASP A 194 -27.13 -18.60 5.37
C ASP A 194 -26.25 -18.92 4.16
N PRO A 195 -26.11 -18.05 3.12
CA PRO A 195 -25.13 -18.24 2.07
C PRO A 195 -23.69 -18.38 2.59
N LEU A 196 -23.30 -17.57 3.59
CA LEU A 196 -21.97 -17.64 4.21
C LEU A 196 -21.75 -18.98 4.91
N LYS A 197 -22.70 -19.45 5.71
CA LYS A 197 -22.61 -20.77 6.36
C LYS A 197 -22.43 -21.87 5.32
N GLN A 198 -23.20 -21.85 4.23
CA GLN A 198 -23.06 -22.82 3.17
C GLN A 198 -21.69 -22.74 2.47
N PHE A 199 -21.20 -21.54 2.17
CA PHE A 199 -19.88 -21.33 1.56
C PHE A 199 -18.76 -21.87 2.46
N LEU A 200 -18.82 -21.57 3.75
CA LEU A 200 -17.78 -21.95 4.73
C LEU A 200 -17.75 -23.47 5.04
N THR A 201 -18.77 -24.25 4.62
CA THR A 201 -18.67 -25.72 4.66
C THR A 201 -17.65 -26.27 3.64
N LYS A 202 -17.37 -25.51 2.57
CA LYS A 202 -16.50 -25.91 1.47
C LYS A 202 -15.18 -25.14 1.42
N THR A 203 -15.15 -23.96 2.05
CA THR A 203 -13.99 -23.06 2.04
C THR A 203 -13.55 -22.75 3.46
N LYS A 204 -12.29 -23.10 3.78
CA LYS A 204 -11.75 -22.84 5.11
C LYS A 204 -11.36 -21.37 5.25
N PHE A 205 -12.00 -20.67 6.18
CA PHE A 205 -11.64 -19.30 6.55
C PHE A 205 -11.64 -19.19 8.07
N LYS A 206 -10.54 -18.77 8.67
CA LYS A 206 -10.34 -18.80 10.13
C LYS A 206 -10.71 -17.48 10.82
N TYR A 207 -11.03 -16.45 10.06
CA TYR A 207 -11.55 -15.19 10.62
C TYR A 207 -12.99 -15.40 11.12
N ALA A 208 -13.32 -14.76 12.24
CA ALA A 208 -14.70 -14.67 12.70
C ALA A 208 -15.53 -13.95 11.64
N THR A 209 -16.49 -14.63 11.02
CA THR A 209 -17.23 -14.09 9.87
C THR A 209 -18.49 -13.36 10.33
N VAL A 210 -18.57 -12.08 10.00
CA VAL A 210 -19.69 -11.17 10.29
C VAL A 210 -20.49 -10.97 8.99
N PRO A 211 -21.78 -11.36 8.96
CA PRO A 211 -22.63 -11.27 7.77
C PRO A 211 -23.20 -9.86 7.55
N ASP A 212 -23.75 -9.64 6.35
CA ASP A 212 -24.62 -8.50 6.02
C ASP A 212 -23.95 -7.14 6.24
N LYS A 213 -22.70 -6.97 5.70
CA LYS A 213 -21.91 -5.76 5.87
C LYS A 213 -21.73 -4.93 4.60
N GLU A 214 -22.41 -5.27 3.48
CA GLU A 214 -22.29 -4.53 2.22
C GLU A 214 -22.53 -3.02 2.41
N ASN A 215 -23.68 -2.65 2.98
CA ASN A 215 -24.03 -1.24 3.18
C ASN A 215 -23.01 -0.51 4.06
N TYR A 216 -22.58 -1.13 5.15
CA TYR A 216 -21.56 -0.57 6.05
C TYR A 216 -20.22 -0.34 5.34
N LEU A 217 -19.75 -1.33 4.59
CA LEU A 217 -18.48 -1.24 3.89
C LEU A 217 -18.50 -0.19 2.78
N MET A 218 -19.58 -0.13 1.99
CA MET A 218 -19.68 0.78 0.86
C MET A 218 -20.02 2.22 1.28
N ASN A 219 -20.98 2.41 2.18
CA ASN A 219 -21.51 3.74 2.50
C ASN A 219 -20.80 4.38 3.70
N ASP A 220 -20.56 3.64 4.78
CA ASP A 220 -19.95 4.21 5.98
C ASP A 220 -18.43 4.32 5.84
N LEU A 221 -17.77 3.29 5.27
CA LEU A 221 -16.32 3.27 5.06
C LEU A 221 -15.91 3.68 3.65
N GLY A 222 -16.82 3.62 2.67
CA GLY A 222 -16.54 3.91 1.26
C GLY A 222 -15.54 2.98 0.62
N ILE A 223 -15.52 1.72 1.06
CA ILE A 223 -14.68 0.67 0.48
C ILE A 223 -15.34 0.19 -0.82
N ILE A 224 -14.63 0.29 -1.93
CA ILE A 224 -15.09 -0.11 -3.26
C ILE A 224 -14.19 -1.14 -3.94
N TYR A 225 -12.99 -1.37 -3.39
CA TYR A 225 -12.07 -2.40 -3.86
C TYR A 225 -12.04 -3.56 -2.87
N TYR A 226 -11.95 -4.79 -3.38
CA TYR A 226 -11.95 -6.01 -2.57
C TYR A 226 -10.91 -7.00 -3.11
N PRO A 227 -10.15 -7.68 -2.23
CA PRO A 227 -10.22 -7.55 -0.77
C PRO A 227 -9.67 -6.21 -0.26
N THR A 228 -10.17 -5.74 0.89
CA THR A 228 -9.59 -4.65 1.66
C THR A 228 -9.40 -5.10 3.10
N HIS A 229 -8.27 -4.74 3.69
CA HIS A 229 -7.95 -5.06 5.08
C HIS A 229 -7.88 -3.79 5.92
N ILE A 230 -8.29 -3.89 7.19
CA ILE A 230 -8.16 -2.77 8.14
C ILE A 230 -7.44 -3.30 9.37
N ILE A 231 -6.38 -2.61 9.79
CA ILE A 231 -5.69 -2.88 11.05
C ILE A 231 -6.09 -1.80 12.05
N ILE A 232 -6.60 -2.23 13.19
CA ILE A 232 -6.91 -1.39 14.35
C ILE A 232 -5.88 -1.72 15.42
N ASN A 233 -5.21 -0.70 15.96
CA ASN A 233 -4.18 -0.86 16.97
C ASN A 233 -4.77 -1.12 18.37
N ARG A 234 -3.90 -1.37 19.36
CA ARG A 234 -4.30 -1.64 20.76
C ARG A 234 -5.04 -0.48 21.42
N GLN A 235 -4.89 0.76 20.91
CA GLN A 235 -5.63 1.94 21.36
C GLN A 235 -7.04 2.03 20.72
N GLY A 236 -7.43 1.05 19.89
CA GLY A 236 -8.70 1.02 19.19
C GLY A 236 -8.81 1.97 18.01
N LYS A 237 -7.68 2.46 17.49
CA LYS A 237 -7.60 3.39 16.36
C LYS A 237 -7.18 2.67 15.09
N ILE A 238 -7.76 3.07 13.96
CA ILE A 238 -7.36 2.57 12.66
C ILE A 238 -5.89 2.93 12.42
N ARG A 239 -5.07 1.91 12.23
CA ARG A 239 -3.65 2.07 11.90
C ARG A 239 -3.44 2.14 10.41
N LYS A 240 -4.15 1.28 9.65
CA LYS A 240 -4.08 1.19 8.18
C LYS A 240 -5.39 0.68 7.59
N ILE A 241 -5.72 1.18 6.40
CA ILE A 241 -6.67 0.55 5.48
C ILE A 241 -5.89 0.21 4.21
N ILE A 242 -5.94 -1.05 3.79
CA ILE A 242 -5.06 -1.63 2.77
C ILE A 242 -5.94 -2.24 1.68
N ASP A 243 -5.92 -1.67 0.48
CA ASP A 243 -6.53 -2.23 -0.74
C ASP A 243 -5.48 -2.89 -1.67
N GLY A 244 -4.27 -3.05 -1.16
CA GLY A 244 -3.17 -3.76 -1.78
C GLY A 244 -3.16 -5.24 -1.39
N GLY A 245 -2.25 -6.00 -2.00
CA GLY A 245 -2.15 -7.43 -1.75
C GLY A 245 -1.70 -7.77 -0.32
N ILE A 246 -1.82 -9.05 -0.01
CA ILE A 246 -1.55 -9.64 1.31
C ILE A 246 -0.17 -9.27 1.90
N ASN A 247 0.83 -8.99 1.07
CA ASN A 247 2.15 -8.57 1.54
C ASN A 247 2.11 -7.24 2.30
N GLU A 248 1.30 -6.26 1.84
CA GLU A 248 1.14 -5.00 2.56
C GLU A 248 0.45 -5.21 3.92
N LEU A 249 -0.52 -6.12 3.98
CA LEU A 249 -1.14 -6.51 5.26
C LEU A 249 -0.11 -7.13 6.21
N ILE A 250 0.71 -8.05 5.73
CA ILE A 250 1.75 -8.73 6.55
C ILE A 250 2.74 -7.71 7.09
N ASP A 251 3.24 -6.81 6.24
CA ASP A 251 4.20 -5.79 6.63
C ASP A 251 3.59 -4.83 7.67
N ALA A 252 2.38 -4.35 7.44
CA ALA A 252 1.69 -3.45 8.36
C ALA A 252 1.37 -4.13 9.71
N LEU A 253 0.96 -5.41 9.69
CA LEU A 253 0.70 -6.18 10.90
C LEU A 253 1.99 -6.45 11.68
N ASN A 254 3.09 -6.83 11.01
CA ASN A 254 4.37 -7.04 11.66
C ASN A 254 4.88 -5.76 12.36
N ASN A 255 4.74 -4.61 11.70
CA ASN A 255 5.08 -3.32 12.29
C ASN A 255 4.23 -3.03 13.54
N GLU A 256 2.92 -3.32 13.49
CA GLU A 256 2.03 -3.11 14.64
C GLU A 256 2.33 -4.09 15.79
N LEU A 257 2.74 -5.31 15.47
CA LEU A 257 3.13 -6.33 16.47
C LEU A 257 4.42 -5.98 17.22
N GLN A 258 5.34 -5.26 16.56
CA GLN A 258 6.60 -4.80 17.15
C GLN A 258 6.43 -3.53 17.99
N ASN A 259 5.41 -2.72 17.71
CA ASN A 259 5.08 -1.51 18.48
C ASN A 259 4.42 -1.90 19.80
N VAL A 260 5.23 -2.27 20.79
CA VAL A 260 4.81 -2.54 22.17
C VAL A 260 4.82 -1.18 22.94
N ASN A 261 3.73 -0.42 22.82
CA ASN A 261 3.49 0.75 23.67
C ASN A 261 2.06 0.71 24.25
#